data_741729cbf95ba2761f4f848161007fb6
#
_entry.id   741729cbf95ba2761f4f848161007fb6
#
_cell.length_a   1.000
_cell.length_b   1.000
_cell.length_c   1.000
_cell.angle_alpha   90.00
_cell.angle_beta   90.00
_cell.angle_gamma   90.00
#
_symmetry.space_group_name_H-M   'P 1'
#
loop_
_entity.id
_entity.type
_entity.pdbx_description
1 polymer ?
#
loop_
_entity_poly.entity_id
_entity_poly.type
_entity_poly.pdbx_seq_one_letter_code
_entity_poly.pdbx_strand_id
1 'polypeptide(L)'
;MMSRSLKRLALAGALAGSGLALAAGPVQAVDRSARTVPVRLLALNDFHGNLEPPTGSSGRMVDETGATVEAGGAAYIATHMAQLTDKNTLKVAQGDLIGASPLISAAYHDEPSVEFLGRLGVTASAVGNHEFDEGYGELRRIMYGGCHPVDGCSPAGRWKGARYDYLGANVLFKQPTGTAEKQALAAFGAGNPTSLRSLLKDYGIPALPPVAVRWMNGVPIGFIGLVTQSTPGIVTSEGIKDLRFIDEVKAANVASRLLSLVGVKAQVVLVHEGDQVAAGRSPDSCSAEPGAGTRIATQVDPQIDMVLTGHSHQAYLCQVTDPAGGKRLFSQGGSFGRVITKVDFQVDVRTRDVVRSTVAADNQVVTRTVDPDEDTSTFVRTWKDRVKQIADRPIGKITADITNTAAPSGESPLGNLIADGQLAATKTGGNAQIALMNPGGVRAPLTYAGSPAGEGDGVVTYGEAFTVQPFNNLMQVVTLTGAQLKTVLEQQFTGGPNAQPFTKILQPSSNFTYTYSASAPWGSKVSDMKIDGVVVTDAQTIRVAANNFLVGGGDTFQGFTAGTDLWSGPLDIDAFTDYLTAAGTIAPPVPDHITVAP
;
A
#
# COMPACT_ATOMS: atom_id res chain seq x y z
N MET A 1 -9.91 -32.42 11.46
CA MET A 1 -8.53 -31.90 11.36
C MET A 1 -8.54 -30.45 11.82
N MET A 2 -8.48 -30.19 13.12
CA MET A 2 -8.38 -28.83 13.67
C MET A 2 -6.93 -28.39 13.55
N SER A 3 -6.69 -27.54 12.61
CA SER A 3 -5.40 -27.13 12.06
C SER A 3 -4.70 -26.07 12.92
N ARG A 4 -3.41 -25.94 12.66
CA ARG A 4 -2.43 -24.99 13.25
C ARG A 4 -2.87 -23.52 13.35
N SER A 5 -3.93 -23.11 12.66
CA SER A 5 -4.51 -21.75 12.69
C SER A 5 -5.06 -21.36 14.07
N LEU A 6 -5.67 -22.30 14.79
CA LEU A 6 -6.16 -22.04 16.15
C LEU A 6 -5.03 -21.86 17.17
N LYS A 7 -3.84 -22.44 16.92
CA LYS A 7 -2.70 -22.30 17.84
C LYS A 7 -2.02 -20.92 17.75
N ARG A 8 -2.14 -20.20 16.61
CA ARG A 8 -1.56 -18.86 16.46
C ARG A 8 -2.53 -17.75 16.89
N LEU A 9 -3.86 -17.95 16.77
CA LEU A 9 -4.83 -17.07 17.43
C LEU A 9 -4.79 -17.20 18.97
N ALA A 10 -4.46 -18.40 19.48
CA ALA A 10 -4.24 -18.61 20.91
C ALA A 10 -3.00 -17.89 21.45
N LEU A 11 -2.04 -17.50 20.59
CA LEU A 11 -0.87 -16.73 21.03
C LEU A 11 -1.22 -15.26 21.34
N ALA A 12 -2.21 -14.68 20.68
CA ALA A 12 -2.77 -13.38 21.08
C ALA A 12 -3.57 -13.48 22.40
N GLY A 13 -4.12 -14.66 22.71
CA GLY A 13 -4.77 -14.96 23.99
C GLY A 13 -3.82 -15.50 25.08
N ALA A 14 -2.67 -16.06 24.71
CA ALA A 14 -1.73 -16.72 25.62
C ALA A 14 -0.79 -15.76 26.37
N LEU A 15 -0.80 -14.47 26.07
CA LEU A 15 -0.10 -13.47 26.87
C LEU A 15 -0.78 -13.22 28.25
N ALA A 16 -1.89 -13.91 28.52
CA ALA A 16 -2.71 -13.59 29.69
C ALA A 16 -2.99 -14.76 30.66
N GLY A 17 -2.56 -15.97 30.43
CA GLY A 17 -3.12 -17.05 31.25
C GLY A 17 -2.27 -18.27 31.56
N SER A 18 -1.08 -18.39 31.06
CA SER A 18 -0.12 -19.39 31.49
C SER A 18 1.23 -18.70 31.64
N GLY A 19 1.87 -18.91 32.77
CA GLY A 19 3.23 -18.41 33.00
C GLY A 19 4.06 -18.70 31.74
N LEU A 20 4.55 -17.65 31.09
CA LEU A 20 5.37 -17.73 29.89
C LEU A 20 6.46 -18.79 30.10
N ALA A 21 6.21 -20.02 29.63
CA ALA A 21 7.31 -20.85 29.20
C ALA A 21 7.81 -20.23 27.89
N LEU A 22 8.62 -19.20 28.02
CA LEU A 22 9.49 -18.71 26.98
C LEU A 22 10.24 -19.93 26.46
N ALA A 23 9.89 -20.42 25.27
CA ALA A 23 10.74 -21.34 24.56
C ALA A 23 12.08 -20.61 24.40
N ALA A 24 13.00 -20.91 25.31
CA ALA A 24 14.36 -20.47 25.24
C ALA A 24 14.94 -21.09 23.96
N GLY A 25 15.02 -20.30 22.89
CA GLY A 25 15.97 -20.58 21.83
C GLY A 25 17.37 -20.74 22.45
N PRO A 26 18.34 -21.33 21.74
CA PRO A 26 19.67 -21.55 22.30
C PRO A 26 20.18 -20.21 22.86
N VAL A 27 20.32 -20.17 24.18
CA VAL A 27 20.86 -19.00 24.90
C VAL A 27 22.31 -18.92 24.48
N GLN A 28 22.63 -18.07 23.52
CA GLN A 28 23.99 -17.60 23.35
C GLN A 28 24.38 -16.93 24.66
N ALA A 29 25.54 -17.33 25.22
CA ALA A 29 26.03 -16.77 26.45
C ALA A 29 26.19 -15.26 26.28
N VAL A 30 25.28 -14.50 26.90
CA VAL A 30 25.37 -13.03 26.95
C VAL A 30 26.59 -12.71 27.80
N ASP A 31 27.52 -11.94 27.27
CA ASP A 31 28.59 -11.34 28.05
C ASP A 31 27.95 -10.38 29.09
N ARG A 32 27.78 -10.89 30.31
CA ARG A 32 27.17 -10.14 31.42
C ARG A 32 27.99 -8.95 31.88
N SER A 33 29.19 -8.76 31.34
CA SER A 33 30.02 -7.58 31.57
C SER A 33 29.62 -6.38 30.67
N ALA A 34 29.02 -6.63 29.51
CA ALA A 34 28.54 -5.57 28.63
C ALA A 34 27.28 -4.91 29.21
N ARG A 35 27.33 -3.58 29.36
CA ARG A 35 26.20 -2.77 29.84
C ARG A 35 25.13 -2.58 28.78
N THR A 36 25.53 -2.64 27.50
CA THR A 36 24.65 -2.52 26.33
C THR A 36 24.94 -3.60 25.31
N VAL A 37 23.96 -3.92 24.46
CA VAL A 37 24.08 -4.84 23.33
C VAL A 37 23.73 -4.13 22.03
N PRO A 38 24.50 -4.37 20.95
CA PRO A 38 24.22 -3.78 19.66
C PRO A 38 23.02 -4.46 18.98
N VAL A 39 22.24 -3.66 18.25
CA VAL A 39 21.14 -4.10 17.39
C VAL A 39 21.20 -3.32 16.11
N ARG A 40 20.96 -4.00 14.98
CA ARG A 40 20.74 -3.43 13.66
C ARG A 40 19.35 -3.75 13.17
N LEU A 41 18.65 -2.76 12.64
CA LEU A 41 17.46 -2.96 11.83
C LEU A 41 17.79 -2.67 10.37
N LEU A 42 17.30 -3.54 9.48
CA LEU A 42 17.22 -3.28 8.05
C LEU A 42 15.74 -3.26 7.69
N ALA A 43 15.27 -2.16 7.12
CA ALA A 43 13.87 -1.94 6.88
C ALA A 43 13.58 -1.66 5.39
N LEU A 44 12.42 -2.16 4.91
CA LEU A 44 11.87 -1.92 3.57
C LEU A 44 10.43 -1.42 3.72
N ASN A 45 10.00 -0.58 2.81
CA ASN A 45 8.61 -0.14 2.68
C ASN A 45 8.21 -0.05 1.20
N ASP A 46 6.91 -0.09 0.95
CA ASP A 46 6.32 0.17 -0.37
C ASP A 46 7.01 -0.63 -1.49
N PHE A 47 7.20 -1.94 -1.26
CA PHE A 47 7.87 -2.82 -2.22
C PHE A 47 6.98 -3.07 -3.45
N HIS A 48 5.65 -3.15 -3.26
CA HIS A 48 4.68 -3.33 -4.34
C HIS A 48 5.09 -4.39 -5.36
N GLY A 49 5.46 -5.56 -4.90
CA GLY A 49 5.74 -6.69 -5.77
C GLY A 49 6.86 -6.51 -6.79
N ASN A 50 7.72 -5.50 -6.66
CA ASN A 50 8.78 -5.16 -7.62
C ASN A 50 9.94 -6.18 -7.58
N LEU A 51 9.63 -7.42 -7.97
CA LEU A 51 10.61 -8.52 -8.06
C LEU A 51 11.64 -8.26 -9.15
N GLU A 52 11.20 -7.81 -10.32
CA GLU A 52 12.08 -7.32 -11.38
C GLU A 52 12.57 -5.91 -11.05
N PRO A 53 13.73 -5.49 -11.59
CA PRO A 53 14.18 -4.11 -11.47
C PRO A 53 13.14 -3.14 -12.07
N PRO A 54 12.62 -2.17 -11.32
CA PRO A 54 11.69 -1.20 -11.87
C PRO A 54 12.35 -0.38 -12.99
N THR A 55 11.56 0.08 -13.96
CA THR A 55 12.04 0.78 -15.16
C THR A 55 11.63 2.25 -15.17
N GLY A 56 12.19 3.03 -16.09
CA GLY A 56 11.86 4.44 -16.26
C GLY A 56 12.13 5.27 -15.00
N SER A 57 11.27 6.22 -14.69
CA SER A 57 11.38 7.06 -13.50
C SER A 57 11.24 6.26 -12.19
N SER A 58 10.46 5.19 -12.21
CA SER A 58 10.29 4.29 -11.05
C SER A 58 11.55 3.48 -10.72
N GLY A 59 12.46 3.30 -11.70
CA GLY A 59 13.74 2.61 -11.52
C GLY A 59 14.88 3.53 -11.11
N ARG A 60 14.65 4.83 -10.98
CA ARG A 60 15.70 5.83 -10.71
C ARG A 60 15.51 6.48 -9.35
N MET A 61 16.64 6.85 -8.75
CA MET A 61 16.67 7.55 -7.48
C MET A 61 17.89 8.47 -7.41
N VAL A 62 17.80 9.55 -6.66
CA VAL A 62 18.95 10.37 -6.29
C VAL A 62 19.68 9.65 -5.15
N ASP A 63 20.98 9.44 -5.30
CA ASP A 63 21.82 8.87 -4.25
C ASP A 63 22.35 9.93 -3.27
N GLU A 64 23.17 9.50 -2.31
CA GLU A 64 23.78 10.36 -1.31
C GLU A 64 24.74 11.42 -1.87
N THR A 65 25.25 11.20 -3.11
CA THR A 65 26.13 12.16 -3.80
C THR A 65 25.35 13.21 -4.61
N GLY A 66 24.03 13.03 -4.73
CA GLY A 66 23.17 13.85 -5.57
C GLY A 66 23.09 13.37 -7.03
N ALA A 67 23.70 12.23 -7.37
CA ALA A 67 23.60 11.63 -8.69
C ALA A 67 22.31 10.82 -8.83
N THR A 68 21.72 10.84 -10.05
CA THR A 68 20.59 9.96 -10.37
C THR A 68 21.13 8.60 -10.81
N VAL A 69 20.76 7.55 -10.08
CA VAL A 69 21.21 6.18 -10.30
C VAL A 69 20.04 5.24 -10.55
N GLU A 70 20.28 4.15 -11.28
CA GLU A 70 19.35 3.04 -11.41
C GLU A 70 19.35 2.22 -10.11
N ALA A 71 18.16 1.94 -9.56
CA ALA A 71 18.00 1.29 -8.25
C ALA A 71 16.84 0.29 -8.21
N GLY A 72 16.89 -0.62 -7.24
CA GLY A 72 15.83 -1.61 -6.98
C GLY A 72 15.93 -2.88 -7.81
N GLY A 73 15.02 -3.83 -7.51
CA GLY A 73 14.95 -5.19 -8.02
C GLY A 73 15.40 -6.22 -6.98
N ALA A 74 14.63 -7.31 -6.84
CA ALA A 74 14.78 -8.29 -5.76
C ALA A 74 16.20 -8.87 -5.61
N ALA A 75 16.86 -9.18 -6.73
CA ALA A 75 18.20 -9.75 -6.70
C ALA A 75 19.26 -8.76 -6.17
N TYR A 76 19.11 -7.47 -6.48
CA TYR A 76 19.99 -6.42 -5.94
C TYR A 76 19.68 -6.15 -4.46
N ILE A 77 18.39 -6.14 -4.07
CA ILE A 77 17.99 -6.05 -2.66
C ILE A 77 18.63 -7.18 -1.85
N ALA A 78 18.62 -8.41 -2.36
CA ALA A 78 19.21 -9.55 -1.68
C ALA A 78 20.71 -9.38 -1.45
N THR A 79 21.45 -8.93 -2.46
CA THR A 79 22.89 -8.63 -2.35
C THR A 79 23.16 -7.53 -1.31
N HIS A 80 22.49 -6.37 -1.43
CA HIS A 80 22.66 -5.27 -0.46
C HIS A 80 22.28 -5.68 0.96
N MET A 81 21.16 -6.41 1.12
CA MET A 81 20.74 -6.92 2.42
C MET A 81 21.76 -7.90 3.01
N ALA A 82 22.37 -8.76 2.18
CA ALA A 82 23.42 -9.69 2.64
C ALA A 82 24.66 -8.94 3.12
N GLN A 83 25.10 -7.92 2.37
CA GLN A 83 26.26 -7.08 2.73
C GLN A 83 26.04 -6.31 4.04
N LEU A 84 24.79 -5.84 4.29
CA LEU A 84 24.45 -5.08 5.48
C LEU A 84 24.12 -5.95 6.69
N THR A 85 23.83 -7.24 6.49
CA THR A 85 23.43 -8.17 7.55
C THR A 85 24.63 -8.63 8.39
N ASP A 86 24.51 -8.51 9.70
CA ASP A 86 25.40 -9.14 10.67
C ASP A 86 24.60 -9.99 11.68
N LYS A 87 25.27 -10.56 12.69
CA LYS A 87 24.64 -11.37 13.73
C LYS A 87 23.65 -10.62 14.63
N ASN A 88 23.63 -9.30 14.58
CA ASN A 88 22.80 -8.43 15.40
C ASN A 88 21.62 -7.84 14.60
N THR A 89 21.38 -8.34 13.40
CA THR A 89 20.42 -7.75 12.44
C THR A 89 19.04 -8.38 12.55
N LEU A 90 18.02 -7.53 12.62
CA LEU A 90 16.61 -7.84 12.41
C LEU A 90 16.13 -7.15 11.13
N LYS A 91 15.33 -7.84 10.33
CA LYS A 91 14.75 -7.30 9.10
C LYS A 91 13.26 -7.09 9.30
N VAL A 92 12.76 -5.88 8.96
CA VAL A 92 11.37 -5.46 9.16
C VAL A 92 10.85 -4.70 7.96
N ALA A 93 9.53 -4.45 7.91
CA ALA A 93 8.95 -3.65 6.86
C ALA A 93 7.74 -2.82 7.33
N GLN A 94 7.37 -1.79 6.53
CA GLN A 94 6.35 -0.82 6.90
C GLN A 94 5.13 -0.83 5.95
N GLY A 95 4.77 -2.02 5.42
CA GLY A 95 3.57 -2.21 4.60
C GLY A 95 3.74 -1.87 3.12
N ASP A 96 2.66 -2.04 2.37
CA ASP A 96 2.59 -2.00 0.90
C ASP A 96 3.70 -2.85 0.27
N LEU A 97 3.86 -4.03 0.82
CA LEU A 97 4.80 -5.02 0.28
C LEU A 97 4.21 -5.70 -0.96
N ILE A 98 2.90 -5.75 -1.02
CA ILE A 98 2.04 -6.32 -2.07
C ILE A 98 0.96 -5.32 -2.45
N GLY A 99 0.20 -5.64 -3.51
CA GLY A 99 -0.85 -4.81 -4.10
C GLY A 99 -0.30 -3.73 -5.04
N ALA A 100 -1.08 -3.34 -6.05
CA ALA A 100 -0.61 -2.55 -7.20
C ALA A 100 0.69 -3.09 -7.79
N SER A 101 0.88 -4.40 -7.73
CA SER A 101 2.11 -5.11 -8.06
C SER A 101 2.25 -5.33 -9.57
N PRO A 102 3.49 -5.37 -10.12
CA PRO A 102 3.72 -5.89 -11.46
C PRO A 102 3.17 -7.31 -11.64
N LEU A 103 2.77 -7.63 -12.88
CA LEU A 103 2.06 -8.88 -13.21
C LEU A 103 2.79 -10.14 -12.74
N ILE A 104 4.13 -10.14 -12.72
CA ILE A 104 4.94 -11.26 -12.22
C ILE A 104 4.58 -11.69 -10.78
N SER A 105 4.06 -10.77 -9.99
CA SER A 105 3.58 -11.01 -8.63
C SER A 105 2.06 -11.09 -8.57
N ALA A 106 1.37 -10.10 -9.12
CA ALA A 106 -0.08 -9.96 -9.06
C ALA A 106 -0.85 -11.13 -9.70
N ALA A 107 -0.35 -11.72 -10.81
CA ALA A 107 -0.97 -12.89 -11.45
C ALA A 107 -1.10 -14.12 -10.51
N TYR A 108 -0.44 -14.09 -9.38
CA TYR A 108 -0.46 -15.14 -8.37
C TYR A 108 -0.78 -14.57 -6.98
N HIS A 109 -1.62 -13.51 -6.92
CA HIS A 109 -2.08 -12.89 -5.68
C HIS A 109 -0.91 -12.54 -4.74
N ASP A 110 0.17 -12.06 -5.31
CA ASP A 110 1.38 -11.64 -4.61
C ASP A 110 2.12 -12.71 -3.78
N GLU A 111 1.76 -14.00 -3.91
CA GLU A 111 2.52 -15.09 -3.30
C GLU A 111 4.03 -15.03 -3.60
N PRO A 112 4.48 -14.69 -4.85
CA PRO A 112 5.90 -14.58 -5.17
C PRO A 112 6.63 -13.52 -4.35
N SER A 113 6.02 -12.36 -4.15
CA SER A 113 6.60 -11.25 -3.38
C SER A 113 6.70 -11.58 -1.90
N VAL A 114 5.64 -12.16 -1.32
CA VAL A 114 5.66 -12.59 0.08
C VAL A 114 6.66 -13.72 0.31
N GLU A 115 6.83 -14.64 -0.67
CA GLU A 115 7.87 -15.68 -0.61
C GLU A 115 9.27 -15.07 -0.64
N PHE A 116 9.55 -14.12 -1.54
CA PHE A 116 10.83 -13.42 -1.62
C PHE A 116 11.18 -12.73 -0.30
N LEU A 117 10.26 -11.96 0.27
CA LEU A 117 10.49 -11.25 1.53
C LEU A 117 10.74 -12.22 2.69
N GLY A 118 10.05 -13.36 2.69
CA GLY A 118 10.31 -14.44 3.63
C GLY A 118 11.68 -15.11 3.46
N ARG A 119 12.18 -15.24 2.22
CA ARG A 119 13.55 -15.72 1.91
C ARG A 119 14.60 -14.69 2.32
N LEU A 120 14.31 -13.40 2.13
CA LEU A 120 15.16 -12.30 2.56
C LEU A 120 15.32 -12.26 4.09
N GLY A 121 14.41 -12.92 4.83
CA GLY A 121 14.46 -13.02 6.28
C GLY A 121 13.75 -11.87 7.00
N VAL A 122 12.79 -11.20 6.35
CA VAL A 122 11.87 -10.28 7.04
C VAL A 122 11.20 -11.04 8.19
N THR A 123 11.11 -10.43 9.37
CA THR A 123 10.56 -11.05 10.57
C THR A 123 9.22 -10.46 11.00
N ALA A 124 8.98 -9.18 10.70
CA ALA A 124 7.72 -8.48 10.97
C ALA A 124 7.52 -7.35 9.96
N SER A 125 6.28 -7.10 9.57
CA SER A 125 5.87 -5.96 8.76
C SER A 125 4.59 -5.34 9.32
N ALA A 126 4.46 -4.01 9.30
CA ALA A 126 3.12 -3.42 9.31
C ALA A 126 2.34 -3.88 8.07
N VAL A 127 1.02 -3.89 8.11
CA VAL A 127 0.23 -3.86 6.88
C VAL A 127 0.21 -2.43 6.33
N GLY A 128 0.19 -2.28 5.00
CA GLY A 128 -0.21 -1.05 4.35
C GLY A 128 -1.66 -1.10 3.88
N ASN A 129 -2.09 -0.10 3.13
CA ASN A 129 -3.43 -0.10 2.56
C ASN A 129 -3.56 -1.13 1.43
N HIS A 130 -2.53 -1.31 0.63
CA HIS A 130 -2.55 -2.25 -0.49
C HIS A 130 -2.56 -3.74 -0.08
N GLU A 131 -2.19 -4.08 1.14
CA GLU A 131 -2.47 -5.42 1.68
C GLU A 131 -3.98 -5.73 1.75
N PHE A 132 -4.86 -4.75 1.61
CA PHE A 132 -6.32 -4.89 1.62
C PHE A 132 -6.96 -4.75 0.22
N ASP A 133 -6.22 -4.61 -0.87
CA ASP A 133 -6.78 -4.45 -2.23
C ASP A 133 -7.74 -5.58 -2.59
N GLU A 134 -7.36 -6.83 -2.36
CA GLU A 134 -8.21 -8.01 -2.52
C GLU A 134 -9.05 -8.33 -1.26
N GLY A 135 -9.07 -7.44 -0.30
CA GLY A 135 -9.84 -7.52 0.94
C GLY A 135 -9.17 -8.32 2.06
N TYR A 136 -9.79 -8.23 3.24
CA TYR A 136 -9.27 -8.86 4.46
C TYR A 136 -9.22 -10.39 4.38
N GLY A 137 -10.14 -10.99 3.61
CA GLY A 137 -10.16 -12.45 3.40
C GLY A 137 -8.88 -12.95 2.73
N GLU A 138 -8.45 -12.25 1.69
CA GLU A 138 -7.23 -12.56 0.95
C GLU A 138 -5.97 -12.26 1.77
N LEU A 139 -5.90 -11.11 2.43
CA LEU A 139 -4.81 -10.84 3.37
C LEU A 139 -4.62 -11.99 4.37
N ARG A 140 -5.72 -12.53 4.92
CA ARG A 140 -5.63 -13.71 5.80
C ARG A 140 -5.09 -14.95 5.09
N ARG A 141 -5.44 -15.17 3.82
CA ARG A 141 -4.88 -16.27 3.04
C ARG A 141 -3.38 -16.07 2.85
N ILE A 142 -2.94 -14.89 2.50
CA ILE A 142 -1.52 -14.53 2.36
C ILE A 142 -0.78 -14.77 3.68
N MET A 143 -1.35 -14.37 4.81
CA MET A 143 -0.74 -14.57 6.13
C MET A 143 -0.63 -16.04 6.54
N TYR A 144 -1.67 -16.84 6.30
CA TYR A 144 -1.80 -18.18 6.92
C TYR A 144 -1.77 -19.34 5.93
N GLY A 145 -1.78 -19.05 4.65
CA GLY A 145 -1.73 -20.04 3.58
C GLY A 145 -3.10 -20.57 3.14
N GLY A 146 -3.08 -21.19 2.00
CA GLY A 146 -4.26 -21.75 1.32
C GLY A 146 -4.18 -21.48 -0.17
N CYS A 147 -5.08 -22.08 -0.96
CA CYS A 147 -5.28 -21.70 -2.35
C CYS A 147 -6.29 -20.56 -2.42
N HIS A 148 -6.18 -19.71 -3.43
CA HIS A 148 -7.16 -18.67 -3.68
C HIS A 148 -8.55 -19.31 -3.90
N PRO A 149 -9.64 -18.75 -3.36
CA PRO A 149 -10.95 -19.40 -3.38
C PRO A 149 -11.57 -19.50 -4.78
N VAL A 150 -11.18 -18.63 -5.70
CA VAL A 150 -11.67 -18.59 -7.09
C VAL A 150 -10.64 -19.22 -8.03
N ASP A 151 -9.39 -18.74 -8.00
CA ASP A 151 -8.37 -19.10 -8.99
C ASP A 151 -7.57 -20.35 -8.61
N GLY A 152 -7.84 -20.90 -7.43
CA GLY A 152 -7.17 -22.14 -6.99
C GLY A 152 -5.75 -21.89 -6.47
N CYS A 153 -4.90 -22.90 -6.61
CA CYS A 153 -3.50 -22.81 -6.18
C CYS A 153 -2.61 -22.31 -7.31
N SER A 154 -1.62 -21.50 -6.98
CA SER A 154 -0.59 -21.08 -7.93
C SER A 154 0.21 -22.29 -8.49
N PRO A 155 0.95 -22.13 -9.60
CA PRO A 155 1.80 -23.18 -10.14
C PRO A 155 2.89 -23.70 -9.18
N ALA A 156 3.17 -22.96 -8.11
CA ALA A 156 4.05 -23.41 -7.03
C ALA A 156 3.35 -24.35 -6.02
N GLY A 157 2.04 -24.58 -6.19
CA GLY A 157 1.22 -25.40 -5.32
C GLY A 157 0.54 -24.60 -4.22
N ARG A 158 0.05 -25.32 -3.18
CA ARG A 158 -0.66 -24.68 -2.08
C ARG A 158 0.21 -23.67 -1.33
N TRP A 159 -0.21 -22.43 -1.24
CA TRP A 159 0.48 -21.39 -0.49
C TRP A 159 0.61 -21.75 1.00
N LYS A 160 1.80 -21.56 1.56
CA LYS A 160 2.12 -21.97 2.95
C LYS A 160 1.92 -20.87 3.98
N GLY A 161 1.62 -19.65 3.53
CA GLY A 161 1.53 -18.43 4.33
C GLY A 161 2.87 -17.72 4.48
N ALA A 162 2.78 -16.44 4.82
CA ALA A 162 3.94 -15.59 5.08
C ALA A 162 4.84 -16.18 6.18
N ARG A 163 6.14 -16.02 6.05
CA ARG A 163 7.13 -16.47 7.05
C ARG A 163 7.41 -15.41 8.12
N TYR A 164 6.79 -14.25 8.00
CA TYR A 164 6.88 -13.13 8.92
C TYR A 164 5.48 -12.74 9.43
N ASP A 165 5.45 -11.96 10.50
CA ASP A 165 4.18 -11.50 11.08
C ASP A 165 3.74 -10.20 10.39
N TYR A 166 2.51 -10.16 9.87
CA TYR A 166 1.82 -8.93 9.51
C TYR A 166 1.17 -8.33 10.75
N LEU A 167 1.37 -7.02 10.97
CA LEU A 167 0.94 -6.28 12.15
C LEU A 167 0.01 -5.14 11.76
N GLY A 168 -1.05 -4.92 12.60
CA GLY A 168 -1.99 -3.82 12.38
C GLY A 168 -2.73 -3.46 13.67
N ALA A 169 -2.07 -2.70 14.56
CA ALA A 169 -2.65 -2.34 15.86
C ALA A 169 -3.92 -1.49 15.74
N ASN A 170 -4.03 -0.65 14.74
CA ASN A 170 -5.19 0.21 14.51
C ASN A 170 -6.28 -0.39 13.61
N VAL A 171 -6.12 -1.66 13.18
CA VAL A 171 -7.11 -2.39 12.40
C VAL A 171 -7.97 -3.24 13.32
N LEU A 172 -9.22 -2.88 13.50
CA LEU A 172 -10.12 -3.50 14.47
C LEU A 172 -11.40 -4.01 13.78
N PHE A 173 -12.03 -5.03 14.34
CA PHE A 173 -13.38 -5.40 13.93
C PHE A 173 -14.41 -4.33 14.33
N LYS A 174 -15.36 -4.02 13.46
CA LYS A 174 -16.50 -3.14 13.79
C LYS A 174 -17.36 -3.72 14.88
N GLN A 175 -17.71 -5.01 14.75
CA GLN A 175 -18.37 -5.82 15.76
C GLN A 175 -17.93 -7.27 15.63
N PRO A 176 -17.90 -8.06 16.71
CA PRO A 176 -17.63 -9.49 16.59
C PRO A 176 -18.80 -10.18 15.89
N THR A 177 -18.61 -10.54 14.61
CA THR A 177 -19.67 -11.11 13.77
C THR A 177 -19.72 -12.64 13.84
N GLY A 178 -18.62 -13.30 14.22
CA GLY A 178 -18.51 -14.75 14.23
C GLY A 178 -18.31 -15.38 15.61
N THR A 179 -18.50 -16.70 15.67
CA THR A 179 -18.28 -17.49 16.89
C THR A 179 -16.80 -17.49 17.30
N ALA A 180 -15.89 -17.50 16.31
CA ALA A 180 -14.45 -17.48 16.56
C ALA A 180 -13.97 -16.16 17.16
N GLU A 181 -14.50 -15.03 16.68
CA GLU A 181 -14.18 -13.70 17.21
C GLU A 181 -14.77 -13.51 18.62
N LYS A 182 -15.99 -14.00 18.87
CA LYS A 182 -16.61 -14.01 20.21
C LYS A 182 -15.83 -14.88 21.19
N GLN A 183 -15.32 -16.04 20.73
CA GLN A 183 -14.47 -16.92 21.54
C GLN A 183 -13.10 -16.29 21.80
N ALA A 184 -12.49 -15.61 20.82
CA ALA A 184 -11.25 -14.86 21.00
C ALA A 184 -11.42 -13.73 22.04
N LEU A 185 -12.53 -13.00 21.98
CA LEU A 185 -12.86 -11.97 22.97
C LEU A 185 -13.07 -12.56 24.37
N ALA A 186 -13.79 -13.69 24.48
CA ALA A 186 -14.02 -14.37 25.73
C ALA A 186 -12.72 -14.94 26.33
N ALA A 187 -11.87 -15.53 25.50
CA ALA A 187 -10.55 -16.04 25.90
C ALA A 187 -9.59 -14.91 26.32
N PHE A 188 -9.62 -13.79 25.61
CA PHE A 188 -8.83 -12.60 25.94
C PHE A 188 -9.33 -11.94 27.23
N GLY A 189 -10.63 -12.02 27.53
CA GLY A 189 -11.25 -11.49 28.73
C GLY A 189 -11.05 -12.33 30.00
N ALA A 190 -10.88 -13.65 29.85
CA ALA A 190 -10.93 -14.62 30.95
C ALA A 190 -9.58 -14.81 31.64
N GLY A 191 -8.99 -13.89 32.28
CA GLY A 191 -7.72 -14.05 33.03
C GLY A 191 -6.85 -12.81 33.11
N ASN A 192 -7.32 -11.73 32.51
CA ASN A 192 -6.56 -10.48 32.47
C ASN A 192 -6.80 -9.59 33.70
N PRO A 193 -5.77 -8.85 34.19
CA PRO A 193 -5.93 -7.84 35.21
C PRO A 193 -7.01 -6.80 34.85
N THR A 194 -7.71 -6.28 35.85
CA THR A 194 -8.78 -5.28 35.66
C THR A 194 -8.34 -4.06 34.86
N SER A 195 -7.08 -3.63 35.03
CA SER A 195 -6.48 -2.53 34.26
C SER A 195 -6.35 -2.84 32.76
N LEU A 196 -6.02 -4.07 32.40
CA LEU A 196 -5.90 -4.49 31.00
C LEU A 196 -7.28 -4.64 30.35
N ARG A 197 -8.27 -5.16 31.10
CA ARG A 197 -9.67 -5.23 30.63
C ARG A 197 -10.25 -3.85 30.34
N SER A 198 -9.99 -2.86 31.18
CA SER A 198 -10.42 -1.47 30.96
C SER A 198 -9.81 -0.90 29.69
N LEU A 199 -8.49 -1.07 29.53
CA LEU A 199 -7.76 -0.58 28.34
C LEU A 199 -8.33 -1.18 27.04
N LEU A 200 -8.61 -2.48 27.03
CA LEU A 200 -9.11 -3.20 25.86
C LEU A 200 -10.59 -2.95 25.57
N LYS A 201 -11.39 -2.65 26.59
CA LYS A 201 -12.81 -2.34 26.42
C LYS A 201 -13.02 -1.08 25.57
N ASP A 202 -12.15 -0.09 25.75
CA ASP A 202 -12.22 1.17 25.01
C ASP A 202 -11.50 1.11 23.65
N TYR A 203 -10.57 0.15 23.51
CA TYR A 203 -9.81 -0.03 22.27
C TYR A 203 -10.58 -0.85 21.22
N GLY A 204 -11.05 -2.02 21.57
CA GLY A 204 -11.76 -2.95 20.68
C GLY A 204 -10.96 -4.21 20.39
N ILE A 205 -11.46 -5.03 19.45
CA ILE A 205 -10.85 -6.31 19.08
C ILE A 205 -9.98 -6.11 17.86
N PRO A 206 -8.64 -6.32 17.96
CA PRO A 206 -7.77 -6.27 16.80
C PRO A 206 -8.12 -7.36 15.78
N ALA A 207 -8.19 -6.97 14.50
CA ALA A 207 -8.33 -7.88 13.38
C ALA A 207 -6.99 -8.54 12.99
N LEU A 208 -5.90 -7.88 13.31
CA LEU A 208 -4.52 -8.31 13.07
C LEU A 208 -3.72 -8.32 14.37
N PRO A 209 -2.60 -9.06 14.45
CA PRO A 209 -1.67 -8.95 15.56
C PRO A 209 -1.22 -7.48 15.73
N PRO A 210 -1.37 -6.86 16.91
CA PRO A 210 -0.99 -5.47 17.09
C PRO A 210 0.52 -5.27 17.20
N VAL A 211 1.23 -6.28 17.70
CA VAL A 211 2.67 -6.22 18.01
C VAL A 211 3.37 -7.53 17.71
N ALA A 212 4.68 -7.46 17.47
CA ALA A 212 5.59 -8.60 17.49
C ALA A 212 6.75 -8.32 18.43
N VAL A 213 7.27 -9.37 19.10
CA VAL A 213 8.48 -9.27 19.92
C VAL A 213 9.57 -10.16 19.30
N ARG A 214 10.75 -9.60 19.11
CA ARG A 214 11.93 -10.34 18.64
C ARG A 214 13.03 -10.23 19.68
N TRP A 215 13.78 -11.29 19.84
CA TRP A 215 14.90 -11.34 20.76
C TRP A 215 16.21 -11.15 20.02
N MET A 216 17.01 -10.19 20.45
CA MET A 216 18.34 -9.96 19.91
C MET A 216 19.33 -9.82 21.08
N ASN A 217 20.37 -10.65 21.07
CA ASN A 217 21.40 -10.65 22.12
C ASN A 217 20.85 -10.70 23.56
N GLY A 218 19.74 -11.41 23.77
CA GLY A 218 19.09 -11.57 25.09
C GLY A 218 18.21 -10.41 25.53
N VAL A 219 17.98 -9.40 24.70
CA VAL A 219 17.02 -8.31 24.96
C VAL A 219 15.81 -8.41 24.04
N PRO A 220 14.59 -8.14 24.54
CA PRO A 220 13.39 -8.13 23.72
C PRO A 220 13.23 -6.77 23.04
N ILE A 221 12.88 -6.79 21.75
CA ILE A 221 12.55 -5.62 20.96
C ILE A 221 11.11 -5.78 20.48
N GLY A 222 10.26 -4.80 20.78
CA GLY A 222 8.86 -4.77 20.40
C GLY A 222 8.65 -3.96 19.12
N PHE A 223 7.93 -4.54 18.18
CA PHE A 223 7.47 -3.88 16.96
C PHE A 223 5.97 -3.67 17.04
N ILE A 224 5.50 -2.45 16.76
CA ILE A 224 4.10 -2.05 16.73
C ILE A 224 3.76 -1.76 15.27
N GLY A 225 2.81 -2.48 14.68
CA GLY A 225 2.39 -2.23 13.30
C GLY A 225 1.17 -1.31 13.23
N LEU A 226 1.18 -0.37 12.29
CA LEU A 226 0.10 0.57 12.04
C LEU A 226 -0.07 0.80 10.55
N VAL A 227 -1.30 1.11 10.13
CA VAL A 227 -1.62 1.54 8.76
C VAL A 227 -2.41 2.85 8.82
N THR A 228 -2.34 3.65 7.78
CA THR A 228 -3.11 4.91 7.70
C THR A 228 -4.59 4.69 8.03
N GLN A 229 -5.13 5.53 8.92
CA GLN A 229 -6.55 5.50 9.21
C GLN A 229 -7.41 5.84 7.99
N SER A 230 -6.81 6.42 6.94
CA SER A 230 -7.46 6.74 5.68
C SER A 230 -7.70 5.54 4.77
N THR A 231 -7.22 4.34 5.13
CA THR A 231 -7.38 3.10 4.33
C THR A 231 -8.80 2.87 3.79
N PRO A 232 -9.90 3.08 4.55
CA PRO A 232 -11.25 2.91 4.01
C PRO A 232 -11.61 3.83 2.84
N GLY A 233 -10.89 4.93 2.67
CA GLY A 233 -11.07 5.87 1.55
C GLY A 233 -10.18 5.61 0.34
N ILE A 234 -9.28 4.62 0.43
CA ILE A 234 -8.28 4.35 -0.61
C ILE A 234 -8.17 2.88 -1.01
N VAL A 235 -9.07 2.03 -0.51
CA VAL A 235 -9.24 0.63 -0.95
C VAL A 235 -10.72 0.30 -1.15
N THR A 236 -11.01 -0.83 -1.80
CA THR A 236 -12.39 -1.29 -2.02
C THR A 236 -13.11 -1.56 -0.70
N SER A 237 -14.19 -0.80 -0.44
CA SER A 237 -14.90 -0.80 0.83
C SER A 237 -15.52 -2.16 1.20
N GLU A 238 -15.97 -2.95 0.21
CA GLU A 238 -16.58 -4.28 0.42
C GLU A 238 -15.59 -5.26 1.05
N GLY A 239 -14.33 -5.25 0.62
CA GLY A 239 -13.27 -6.12 1.14
C GLY A 239 -12.92 -5.88 2.61
N ILE A 240 -13.27 -4.71 3.15
CA ILE A 240 -12.95 -4.28 4.52
C ILE A 240 -14.19 -3.87 5.32
N LYS A 241 -15.40 -4.17 4.86
CA LYS A 241 -16.66 -3.71 5.44
C LYS A 241 -16.84 -4.02 6.93
N ASP A 242 -16.24 -5.09 7.42
CA ASP A 242 -16.29 -5.54 8.82
C ASP A 242 -15.17 -4.93 9.67
N LEU A 243 -14.27 -4.14 9.07
CA LEU A 243 -13.12 -3.51 9.72
C LEU A 243 -13.36 -2.02 9.98
N ARG A 244 -12.72 -1.52 11.01
CA ARG A 244 -12.55 -0.09 11.26
C ARG A 244 -11.08 0.22 11.52
N PHE A 245 -10.63 1.33 10.99
CA PHE A 245 -9.29 1.85 11.13
C PHE A 245 -9.34 3.04 12.08
N ILE A 246 -8.64 2.94 13.20
CA ILE A 246 -8.65 4.00 14.22
C ILE A 246 -7.37 4.82 14.15
N ASP A 247 -7.36 5.96 14.82
CA ASP A 247 -6.20 6.86 14.90
C ASP A 247 -4.93 6.10 15.33
N GLU A 248 -3.86 6.30 14.58
CA GLU A 248 -2.59 5.59 14.70
C GLU A 248 -1.94 5.88 16.06
N VAL A 249 -1.97 7.15 16.52
CA VAL A 249 -1.38 7.55 17.80
C VAL A 249 -2.08 6.86 18.96
N LYS A 250 -3.41 6.82 18.93
CA LYS A 250 -4.20 6.12 19.95
C LYS A 250 -3.84 4.63 20.00
N ALA A 251 -3.76 3.98 18.85
CA ALA A 251 -3.46 2.56 18.75
C ALA A 251 -2.02 2.25 19.20
N ALA A 252 -1.05 3.04 18.72
CA ALA A 252 0.35 2.93 19.11
C ALA A 252 0.53 3.03 20.62
N ASN A 253 -0.13 4.01 21.26
CA ASN A 253 -0.01 4.24 22.70
C ASN A 253 -0.60 3.09 23.52
N VAL A 254 -1.69 2.46 23.05
CA VAL A 254 -2.23 1.24 23.68
C VAL A 254 -1.24 0.08 23.53
N ALA A 255 -0.70 -0.14 22.34
CA ALA A 255 0.24 -1.22 22.06
C ALA A 255 1.55 -1.04 22.84
N SER A 256 2.09 0.19 22.93
CA SER A 256 3.26 0.54 23.73
C SER A 256 3.08 0.18 25.20
N ARG A 257 1.93 0.53 25.78
CA ARG A 257 1.62 0.16 27.18
C ARG A 257 1.54 -1.35 27.38
N LEU A 258 0.97 -2.10 26.42
CA LEU A 258 0.93 -3.56 26.47
C LEU A 258 2.33 -4.16 26.46
N LEU A 259 3.22 -3.69 25.58
CA LEU A 259 4.62 -4.10 25.55
C LEU A 259 5.35 -3.79 26.87
N SER A 260 5.14 -2.58 27.41
CA SER A 260 5.75 -2.13 28.66
C SER A 260 5.30 -2.97 29.86
N LEU A 261 4.01 -3.39 29.92
CA LEU A 261 3.47 -4.25 30.97
C LEU A 261 4.16 -5.64 31.01
N VAL A 262 4.63 -6.14 29.87
CA VAL A 262 5.37 -7.42 29.79
C VAL A 262 6.90 -7.22 29.79
N GLY A 263 7.38 -6.01 30.08
CA GLY A 263 8.80 -5.69 30.26
C GLY A 263 9.58 -5.49 28.96
N VAL A 264 8.89 -5.23 27.83
CA VAL A 264 9.49 -4.88 26.54
C VAL A 264 9.51 -3.36 26.44
N LYS A 265 10.69 -2.77 26.58
CA LYS A 265 10.89 -1.32 26.60
C LYS A 265 11.53 -0.78 25.33
N ALA A 266 12.42 -1.52 24.67
CA ALA A 266 12.90 -1.18 23.33
C ALA A 266 11.74 -1.35 22.34
N GLN A 267 11.19 -0.24 21.85
CA GLN A 267 9.95 -0.23 21.05
C GLN A 267 10.11 0.55 19.75
N VAL A 268 9.75 -0.08 18.65
CA VAL A 268 9.80 0.48 17.29
C VAL A 268 8.40 0.46 16.69
N VAL A 269 7.95 1.59 16.22
CA VAL A 269 6.73 1.68 15.39
C VAL A 269 7.10 1.47 13.93
N LEU A 270 6.39 0.55 13.30
CA LEU A 270 6.34 0.34 11.86
C LEU A 270 4.99 0.87 11.39
N VAL A 271 4.95 1.99 10.69
CA VAL A 271 3.68 2.60 10.30
C VAL A 271 3.62 2.85 8.80
N HIS A 272 2.53 2.38 8.22
CA HIS A 272 2.25 2.70 6.83
C HIS A 272 1.44 4.00 6.74
N GLU A 273 2.12 5.10 6.96
CA GLU A 273 1.72 6.51 6.81
C GLU A 273 2.99 7.35 6.76
N GLY A 274 3.04 8.40 5.94
CA GLY A 274 4.26 9.17 5.72
C GLY A 274 4.01 10.62 5.32
N ASP A 275 5.09 11.37 5.23
CA ASP A 275 5.09 12.77 4.83
C ASP A 275 5.62 12.95 3.41
N GLN A 276 5.32 14.09 2.79
CA GLN A 276 5.87 14.48 1.49
C GLN A 276 7.23 15.14 1.66
N VAL A 277 8.05 15.10 0.62
CA VAL A 277 9.36 15.78 0.56
C VAL A 277 9.49 16.59 -0.72
N ALA A 278 10.33 17.63 -0.70
CA ALA A 278 10.69 18.35 -1.92
C ALA A 278 11.49 17.42 -2.87
N ALA A 279 11.18 17.47 -4.17
CA ALA A 279 11.83 16.63 -5.17
C ALA A 279 13.35 16.84 -5.25
N GLY A 280 14.08 15.80 -5.66
CA GLY A 280 15.52 15.85 -5.92
C GLY A 280 16.41 15.94 -4.68
N ARG A 281 15.91 15.55 -3.52
CA ARG A 281 16.68 15.51 -2.27
C ARG A 281 17.38 14.17 -2.09
N SER A 282 18.51 14.20 -1.38
CA SER A 282 19.19 12.99 -0.90
C SER A 282 18.25 12.17 0.00
N PRO A 283 18.28 10.83 -0.07
CA PRO A 283 17.43 9.97 0.76
C PRO A 283 17.64 10.16 2.27
N ASP A 284 18.79 10.68 2.68
CA ASP A 284 19.10 10.96 4.08
C ASP A 284 18.73 12.38 4.53
N SER A 285 18.24 13.22 3.62
CA SER A 285 17.88 14.58 4.00
C SER A 285 16.60 14.61 4.84
N CYS A 286 16.60 15.40 5.92
CA CYS A 286 15.39 15.73 6.66
C CYS A 286 14.65 16.85 5.94
N SER A 287 13.96 16.51 4.86
CA SER A 287 13.20 17.43 4.01
C SER A 287 11.70 17.15 4.03
N ALA A 288 11.23 16.30 4.96
CA ALA A 288 9.82 16.00 5.11
C ALA A 288 9.04 17.27 5.51
N GLU A 289 7.98 17.55 4.76
CA GLU A 289 7.01 18.58 5.13
C GLU A 289 6.10 18.00 6.22
N PRO A 290 5.95 18.69 7.38
CA PRO A 290 5.18 18.13 8.49
C PRO A 290 3.76 17.78 8.09
N GLY A 291 3.44 16.49 8.15
CA GLY A 291 2.16 15.89 7.77
C GLY A 291 1.68 14.85 8.78
N ALA A 292 1.00 13.82 8.27
CA ALA A 292 0.47 12.75 9.10
C ALA A 292 1.58 11.91 9.77
N GLY A 293 2.68 11.62 9.05
CA GLY A 293 3.83 10.91 9.59
C GLY A 293 4.49 11.67 10.75
N THR A 294 4.78 12.97 10.56
CA THR A 294 5.31 13.85 11.62
C THR A 294 4.36 13.92 12.82
N ARG A 295 3.05 14.03 12.60
CA ARG A 295 2.04 14.00 13.68
C ARG A 295 2.18 12.72 14.52
N ILE A 296 2.23 11.57 13.87
CA ILE A 296 2.39 10.29 14.55
C ILE A 296 3.71 10.29 15.34
N ALA A 297 4.82 10.57 14.67
CA ALA A 297 6.15 10.51 15.28
C ALA A 297 6.35 11.45 16.47
N THR A 298 5.63 12.60 16.51
CA THR A 298 5.73 13.57 17.61
C THR A 298 4.72 13.34 18.74
N GLN A 299 3.63 12.57 18.49
CA GLN A 299 2.54 12.43 19.48
C GLN A 299 2.46 11.04 20.12
N VAL A 300 3.12 10.01 19.58
CA VAL A 300 3.12 8.68 20.20
C VAL A 300 3.89 8.68 21.52
N ASP A 301 3.55 7.71 22.39
CA ASP A 301 4.09 7.55 23.74
C ASP A 301 5.63 7.72 23.78
N PRO A 302 6.19 8.48 24.75
CA PRO A 302 7.62 8.65 24.89
C PRO A 302 8.43 7.34 25.04
N GLN A 303 7.80 6.24 25.43
CA GLN A 303 8.45 4.92 25.48
C GLN A 303 8.79 4.36 24.09
N ILE A 304 8.16 4.85 23.02
CA ILE A 304 8.47 4.46 21.64
C ILE A 304 9.74 5.17 21.17
N ASP A 305 10.76 4.40 20.76
CA ASP A 305 12.10 4.92 20.47
C ASP A 305 12.28 5.44 19.05
N MET A 306 11.61 4.81 18.09
CA MET A 306 11.74 5.10 16.65
C MET A 306 10.40 4.91 15.95
N VAL A 307 10.20 5.67 14.86
CA VAL A 307 9.06 5.56 13.96
C VAL A 307 9.58 5.42 12.54
N LEU A 308 9.41 4.24 11.96
CA LEU A 308 9.72 3.92 10.57
C LEU A 308 8.43 3.93 9.77
N THR A 309 8.40 4.65 8.65
CA THR A 309 7.19 5.04 7.90
C THR A 309 7.16 4.49 6.47
N GLY A 310 6.03 4.64 5.78
CA GLY A 310 5.79 4.23 4.40
C GLY A 310 4.74 5.11 3.71
N HIS A 311 4.02 4.57 2.75
CA HIS A 311 2.84 5.12 2.09
C HIS A 311 3.09 6.28 1.11
N SER A 312 3.89 7.27 1.47
CA SER A 312 4.11 8.44 0.61
C SER A 312 5.15 8.22 -0.49
N HIS A 313 5.83 7.07 -0.53
CA HIS A 313 6.90 6.70 -1.47
C HIS A 313 8.11 7.65 -1.43
N GLN A 314 8.24 8.44 -0.37
CA GLN A 314 9.33 9.41 -0.20
C GLN A 314 10.51 8.77 0.55
N ALA A 315 11.68 9.40 0.44
CA ALA A 315 12.83 9.03 1.25
C ALA A 315 13.25 10.22 2.13
N TYR A 316 13.36 9.99 3.42
CA TYR A 316 13.83 10.99 4.38
C TYR A 316 14.36 10.35 5.65
N LEU A 317 15.26 11.08 6.32
CA LEU A 317 15.83 10.70 7.59
C LEU A 317 15.83 11.90 8.54
N CYS A 318 14.98 11.87 9.55
CA CYS A 318 14.73 12.99 10.46
C CYS A 318 14.89 12.59 11.92
N GLN A 319 15.12 13.57 12.77
CA GLN A 319 14.93 13.48 14.22
C GLN A 319 13.80 14.42 14.63
N VAL A 320 12.78 13.87 15.28
CA VAL A 320 11.69 14.65 15.87
C VAL A 320 11.79 14.67 17.39
N THR A 321 11.02 15.54 18.04
CA THR A 321 10.94 15.61 19.50
C THR A 321 9.67 14.91 19.96
N ASP A 322 9.80 13.96 20.89
CA ASP A 322 8.68 13.25 21.51
C ASP A 322 7.94 14.12 22.56
N PRO A 323 6.78 13.68 23.07
CA PRO A 323 6.01 14.46 24.06
C PRO A 323 6.74 14.73 25.39
N ALA A 324 7.81 13.98 25.71
CA ALA A 324 8.64 14.20 26.90
C ALA A 324 9.90 15.06 26.63
N GLY A 325 10.08 15.53 25.38
CA GLY A 325 11.23 16.34 24.97
C GLY A 325 12.44 15.52 24.50
N GLY A 326 12.32 14.19 24.42
CA GLY A 326 13.38 13.29 23.94
C GLY A 326 13.49 13.30 22.40
N LYS A 327 14.70 13.04 21.88
CA LYS A 327 14.88 12.88 20.42
C LYS A 327 14.48 11.48 19.99
N ARG A 328 13.82 11.39 18.82
CA ARG A 328 13.31 10.16 18.21
C ARG A 328 13.62 10.14 16.73
N LEU A 329 14.11 8.98 16.23
CA LEU A 329 14.26 8.74 14.80
C LEU A 329 12.88 8.69 14.11
N PHE A 330 12.79 9.35 12.97
CA PHE A 330 11.64 9.35 12.07
C PHE A 330 12.14 9.25 10.63
N SER A 331 11.82 8.15 9.93
CA SER A 331 12.38 7.91 8.60
C SER A 331 11.46 7.12 7.68
N GLN A 332 11.70 7.27 6.38
CA GLN A 332 11.10 6.48 5.29
C GLN A 332 12.14 6.18 4.21
N GLY A 333 12.06 5.01 3.59
CA GLY A 333 13.00 4.46 2.64
C GLY A 333 12.53 4.42 1.18
N GLY A 334 11.80 5.44 0.70
CA GLY A 334 11.34 5.47 -0.69
C GLY A 334 10.29 4.42 -1.01
N SER A 335 10.42 3.75 -2.18
CA SER A 335 9.50 2.69 -2.63
C SER A 335 10.17 1.75 -3.62
N PHE A 336 9.47 0.68 -4.03
CA PHE A 336 9.86 -0.27 -5.08
C PHE A 336 11.20 -0.97 -4.82
N GLY A 337 11.56 -1.11 -3.54
CA GLY A 337 12.81 -1.73 -3.13
C GLY A 337 14.08 -0.97 -3.53
N ARG A 338 13.97 0.34 -3.80
CA ARG A 338 15.12 1.18 -4.19
C ARG A 338 16.00 1.61 -3.03
N VAL A 339 15.50 1.49 -1.79
CA VAL A 339 16.21 1.91 -0.57
C VAL A 339 16.03 0.86 0.52
N ILE A 340 17.08 0.66 1.30
CA ILE A 340 17.08 -0.08 2.57
C ILE A 340 17.39 0.93 3.67
N THR A 341 16.46 1.16 4.58
CA THR A 341 16.74 1.95 5.79
C THR A 341 17.51 1.10 6.79
N LYS A 342 18.76 1.46 7.06
CA LYS A 342 19.60 0.84 8.08
C LYS A 342 19.56 1.66 9.36
N VAL A 343 19.33 1.01 10.50
CA VAL A 343 19.35 1.67 11.82
C VAL A 343 20.19 0.85 12.78
N ASP A 344 21.28 1.43 13.26
CA ASP A 344 22.16 0.87 14.29
C ASP A 344 21.89 1.54 15.63
N PHE A 345 21.76 0.76 16.72
CA PHE A 345 21.55 1.28 18.07
C PHE A 345 22.02 0.31 19.16
N GLN A 346 22.10 0.80 20.39
CA GLN A 346 22.41 0.00 21.58
C GLN A 346 21.17 -0.12 22.47
N VAL A 347 20.99 -1.30 23.08
CA VAL A 347 19.98 -1.54 24.11
C VAL A 347 20.68 -1.80 25.44
N ASP A 348 20.32 -1.07 26.50
CA ASP A 348 20.82 -1.31 27.87
C ASP A 348 20.22 -2.62 28.41
N VAL A 349 21.07 -3.54 28.79
CA VAL A 349 20.67 -4.90 29.22
C VAL A 349 19.85 -4.88 30.52
N ARG A 350 20.09 -3.90 31.39
CA ARG A 350 19.42 -3.78 32.69
C ARG A 350 18.03 -3.16 32.57
N THR A 351 17.91 -2.07 31.80
CA THR A 351 16.63 -1.38 31.60
C THR A 351 15.81 -2.02 30.50
N ARG A 352 16.46 -2.75 29.57
CA ARG A 352 15.93 -3.32 28.33
C ARG A 352 15.38 -2.25 27.39
N ASP A 353 15.93 -1.04 27.48
CA ASP A 353 15.51 0.14 26.76
C ASP A 353 16.58 0.60 25.77
N VAL A 354 16.17 1.28 24.70
CA VAL A 354 17.10 1.83 23.70
C VAL A 354 17.89 2.99 24.33
N VAL A 355 19.21 2.97 24.14
CA VAL A 355 20.05 4.12 24.42
C VAL A 355 19.96 5.09 23.23
N ARG A 356 18.97 5.96 23.23
CA ARG A 356 18.59 6.79 22.06
C ARG A 356 19.74 7.66 21.51
N SER A 357 20.71 8.04 22.35
CA SER A 357 21.90 8.77 21.88
C SER A 357 22.83 7.94 20.99
N THR A 358 22.61 6.63 20.91
CA THR A 358 23.39 5.71 20.04
C THR A 358 22.68 5.38 18.73
N VAL A 359 21.46 5.87 18.52
CA VAL A 359 20.72 5.63 17.30
C VAL A 359 21.37 6.37 16.14
N ALA A 360 21.85 5.60 15.17
CA ALA A 360 22.39 6.07 13.90
C ALA A 360 21.63 5.40 12.77
N ALA A 361 21.23 6.17 11.78
CA ALA A 361 20.44 5.66 10.66
C ALA A 361 20.97 6.19 9.33
N ASP A 362 20.66 5.45 8.26
CA ASP A 362 21.17 5.65 6.92
C ASP A 362 20.21 4.99 5.90
N ASN A 363 19.79 5.72 4.89
CA ASN A 363 18.97 5.22 3.78
C ASN A 363 19.87 4.79 2.62
N GLN A 364 20.22 3.51 2.59
CA GLN A 364 21.08 2.90 1.59
C GLN A 364 20.35 2.69 0.27
N VAL A 365 20.77 3.37 -0.79
CA VAL A 365 20.23 3.16 -2.13
C VAL A 365 20.66 1.79 -2.66
N VAL A 366 19.69 1.00 -3.09
CA VAL A 366 19.89 -0.32 -3.70
C VAL A 366 20.32 -0.14 -5.15
N THR A 367 21.57 0.24 -5.35
CA THR A 367 22.13 0.46 -6.70
C THR A 367 22.27 -0.86 -7.45
N ARG A 368 22.26 -0.79 -8.80
CA ARG A 368 22.46 -1.94 -9.69
C ARG A 368 23.94 -2.09 -10.11
N THR A 369 24.84 -1.51 -9.33
CA THR A 369 26.29 -1.57 -9.57
C THR A 369 26.97 -2.75 -8.88
N VAL A 370 26.23 -3.51 -8.07
CA VAL A 370 26.67 -4.75 -7.44
C VAL A 370 26.23 -5.95 -8.28
N ASP A 371 26.88 -7.10 -8.10
CA ASP A 371 26.42 -8.34 -8.71
C ASP A 371 25.08 -8.76 -8.08
N PRO A 372 24.05 -9.09 -8.88
CA PRO A 372 22.77 -9.53 -8.36
C PRO A 372 22.90 -10.92 -7.72
N ASP A 373 22.16 -11.16 -6.64
CA ASP A 373 22.10 -12.47 -5.99
C ASP A 373 21.57 -13.55 -6.97
N GLU A 374 22.33 -14.61 -7.18
CA GLU A 374 22.06 -15.63 -8.19
C GLU A 374 20.81 -16.47 -7.84
N ASP A 375 20.64 -16.83 -6.56
CA ASP A 375 19.48 -17.61 -6.10
C ASP A 375 18.19 -16.82 -6.27
N THR A 376 18.23 -15.53 -5.96
CA THR A 376 17.09 -14.60 -6.14
C THR A 376 16.84 -14.34 -7.62
N SER A 377 17.90 -14.18 -8.44
CA SER A 377 17.77 -14.04 -9.90
C SER A 377 17.08 -15.25 -10.54
N THR A 378 17.44 -16.44 -10.09
CA THR A 378 16.81 -17.69 -10.54
C THR A 378 15.35 -17.80 -10.07
N PHE A 379 15.06 -17.37 -8.85
CA PHE A 379 13.70 -17.30 -8.32
C PHE A 379 12.83 -16.34 -9.15
N VAL A 380 13.30 -15.13 -9.43
CA VAL A 380 12.57 -14.13 -10.24
C VAL A 380 12.33 -14.66 -11.66
N ARG A 381 13.37 -15.22 -12.30
CA ARG A 381 13.25 -15.83 -13.63
C ARG A 381 12.19 -16.93 -13.67
N THR A 382 12.14 -17.79 -12.64
CA THR A 382 11.15 -18.87 -12.55
C THR A 382 9.71 -18.32 -12.55
N TRP A 383 9.44 -17.24 -11.82
CA TRP A 383 8.12 -16.62 -11.81
C TRP A 383 7.81 -15.87 -13.10
N LYS A 384 8.82 -15.20 -13.67
CA LYS A 384 8.72 -14.56 -14.98
C LYS A 384 8.34 -15.55 -16.08
N ASP A 385 8.99 -16.72 -16.11
CA ASP A 385 8.67 -17.77 -17.07
C ASP A 385 7.25 -18.31 -16.89
N ARG A 386 6.76 -18.41 -15.65
CA ARG A 386 5.39 -18.86 -15.36
C ARG A 386 4.32 -17.89 -15.85
N VAL A 387 4.58 -16.59 -15.73
CA VAL A 387 3.60 -15.56 -16.12
C VAL A 387 3.69 -15.20 -17.60
N LYS A 388 4.78 -15.60 -18.28
CA LYS A 388 5.10 -15.18 -19.65
C LYS A 388 3.94 -15.38 -20.64
N GLN A 389 3.24 -16.52 -20.63
CA GLN A 389 2.14 -16.79 -21.55
C GLN A 389 0.95 -15.83 -21.37
N ILE A 390 0.75 -15.35 -20.15
CA ILE A 390 -0.27 -14.37 -19.82
C ILE A 390 0.21 -12.98 -20.22
N ALA A 391 1.42 -12.63 -19.80
CA ALA A 391 2.00 -11.31 -19.98
C ALA A 391 2.22 -10.95 -21.48
N ASP A 392 2.80 -11.89 -22.23
CA ASP A 392 3.20 -11.65 -23.63
C ASP A 392 2.03 -11.71 -24.63
N ARG A 393 0.81 -11.99 -24.17
CA ARG A 393 -0.36 -12.07 -25.06
C ARG A 393 -0.66 -10.70 -25.69
N PRO A 394 -0.55 -10.55 -27.03
CA PRO A 394 -0.93 -9.30 -27.70
C PRO A 394 -2.42 -9.01 -27.55
N ILE A 395 -2.78 -7.77 -27.26
CA ILE A 395 -4.16 -7.31 -27.04
C ILE A 395 -4.56 -6.12 -27.92
N GLY A 396 -3.62 -5.53 -28.65
CA GLY A 396 -3.88 -4.39 -29.53
C GLY A 396 -2.61 -3.76 -30.04
N LYS A 397 -2.76 -2.62 -30.72
CA LYS A 397 -1.64 -1.82 -31.23
C LYS A 397 -1.86 -0.34 -30.98
N ILE A 398 -0.76 0.40 -30.78
CA ILE A 398 -0.75 1.85 -30.71
C ILE A 398 0.11 2.43 -31.84
N THR A 399 -0.18 3.67 -32.28
CA THR A 399 0.57 4.33 -33.36
C THR A 399 1.70 5.23 -32.85
N ALA A 400 1.69 5.59 -31.57
CA ALA A 400 2.68 6.38 -30.86
C ALA A 400 2.46 6.17 -29.35
N ASP A 401 3.36 6.69 -28.50
CA ASP A 401 3.22 6.65 -27.03
C ASP A 401 1.90 7.24 -26.58
N ILE A 402 1.18 6.54 -25.69
CA ILE A 402 0.00 7.04 -25.01
C ILE A 402 0.37 7.30 -23.56
N THR A 403 0.59 8.58 -23.24
CA THR A 403 1.10 9.00 -21.93
C THR A 403 -0.02 9.16 -20.88
N ASN A 404 0.32 8.89 -19.62
CA ASN A 404 -0.47 9.25 -18.45
C ASN A 404 -0.11 10.64 -17.87
N THR A 405 0.76 11.38 -18.54
CA THR A 405 1.12 12.74 -18.14
C THR A 405 -0.07 13.68 -18.37
N ALA A 406 -0.43 14.43 -17.33
CA ALA A 406 -1.55 15.37 -17.40
C ALA A 406 -1.25 16.55 -18.31
N ALA A 407 -2.20 16.90 -19.18
CA ALA A 407 -2.27 18.14 -19.91
C ALA A 407 -2.61 19.32 -18.94
N PRO A 408 -2.54 20.58 -19.38
CA PRO A 408 -2.94 21.73 -18.55
C PRO A 408 -4.38 21.64 -17.99
N SER A 409 -5.27 20.92 -18.66
CA SER A 409 -6.65 20.64 -18.19
C SER A 409 -6.69 19.63 -17.04
N GLY A 410 -5.61 18.91 -16.77
CA GLY A 410 -5.55 17.81 -15.83
C GLY A 410 -5.89 16.44 -16.45
N GLU A 411 -6.32 16.41 -17.71
CA GLU A 411 -6.56 15.17 -18.46
C GLU A 411 -5.25 14.53 -18.90
N SER A 412 -5.27 13.23 -19.12
CA SER A 412 -4.19 12.54 -19.82
C SER A 412 -4.72 11.70 -20.98
N PRO A 413 -3.98 11.58 -22.10
CA PRO A 413 -4.41 10.74 -23.23
C PRO A 413 -4.79 9.32 -22.80
N LEU A 414 -3.99 8.70 -21.93
CA LEU A 414 -4.25 7.34 -21.46
C LEU A 414 -5.45 7.27 -20.51
N GLY A 415 -5.64 8.27 -19.67
CA GLY A 415 -6.80 8.33 -18.79
C GLY A 415 -8.13 8.42 -19.56
N ASN A 416 -8.17 9.25 -20.63
CA ASN A 416 -9.33 9.32 -21.51
C ASN A 416 -9.56 8.00 -22.26
N LEU A 417 -8.50 7.36 -22.79
CA LEU A 417 -8.60 6.06 -23.45
C LEU A 417 -9.20 4.99 -22.54
N ILE A 418 -8.75 4.95 -21.27
CA ILE A 418 -9.28 4.02 -20.28
C ILE A 418 -10.76 4.30 -20.01
N ALA A 419 -11.14 5.57 -19.84
CA ALA A 419 -12.54 5.96 -19.63
C ALA A 419 -13.42 5.54 -20.81
N ASP A 420 -12.94 5.63 -22.05
CA ASP A 420 -13.65 5.12 -23.23
C ASP A 420 -13.82 3.60 -23.20
N GLY A 421 -12.79 2.86 -22.80
CA GLY A 421 -12.86 1.42 -22.59
C GLY A 421 -13.88 1.04 -21.51
N GLN A 422 -13.88 1.76 -20.40
CA GLN A 422 -14.84 1.59 -19.30
C GLN A 422 -16.28 1.87 -19.76
N LEU A 423 -16.50 2.93 -20.53
CA LEU A 423 -17.80 3.24 -21.11
C LEU A 423 -18.25 2.10 -22.06
N ALA A 424 -17.38 1.67 -22.97
CA ALA A 424 -17.69 0.60 -23.92
C ALA A 424 -18.11 -0.70 -23.22
N ALA A 425 -17.36 -1.12 -22.18
CA ALA A 425 -17.62 -2.35 -21.42
C ALA A 425 -18.92 -2.28 -20.58
N THR A 426 -19.36 -1.09 -20.19
CA THR A 426 -20.52 -0.90 -19.31
C THR A 426 -21.78 -0.40 -20.03
N LYS A 427 -21.65 -0.05 -21.31
CA LYS A 427 -22.78 0.43 -22.13
C LYS A 427 -23.86 -0.64 -22.30
N THR A 428 -23.45 -1.89 -22.54
CA THR A 428 -24.38 -3.04 -22.56
C THR A 428 -24.46 -3.63 -21.15
N GLY A 429 -25.66 -3.80 -20.62
CA GLY A 429 -25.89 -4.31 -19.25
C GLY A 429 -26.00 -3.21 -18.20
N GLY A 430 -25.01 -2.31 -18.07
CA GLY A 430 -25.06 -1.17 -17.15
C GLY A 430 -25.83 0.03 -17.69
N ASN A 431 -26.05 0.11 -19.00
CA ASN A 431 -26.63 1.27 -19.70
C ASN A 431 -25.85 2.57 -19.41
N ALA A 432 -24.52 2.49 -19.26
CA ALA A 432 -23.68 3.65 -19.00
C ALA A 432 -23.78 4.68 -20.13
N GLN A 433 -23.87 5.95 -19.76
CA GLN A 433 -23.92 7.09 -20.68
C GLN A 433 -22.58 7.83 -20.73
N ILE A 434 -21.82 7.82 -19.64
CA ILE A 434 -20.47 8.36 -19.53
C ILE A 434 -19.63 7.47 -18.62
N ALA A 435 -18.31 7.61 -18.70
CA ALA A 435 -17.40 7.02 -17.75
C ALA A 435 -16.42 8.06 -17.18
N LEU A 436 -15.99 7.84 -15.93
CA LEU A 436 -15.02 8.67 -15.23
C LEU A 436 -13.95 7.78 -14.59
N MET A 437 -12.68 8.06 -14.91
CA MET A 437 -11.53 7.35 -14.35
C MET A 437 -10.71 8.24 -13.42
N ASN A 438 -10.30 7.74 -12.26
CA ASN A 438 -9.40 8.48 -11.37
C ASN A 438 -7.95 8.46 -11.88
N PRO A 439 -7.23 9.59 -11.81
CA PRO A 439 -5.86 9.67 -12.33
C PRO A 439 -4.88 8.74 -11.59
N GLY A 440 -5.09 8.51 -10.28
CA GLY A 440 -4.29 7.59 -9.47
C GLY A 440 -4.38 6.12 -9.88
N GLY A 441 -5.43 5.74 -10.61
CA GLY A 441 -5.62 4.41 -11.17
C GLY A 441 -4.88 4.16 -12.49
N VAL A 442 -4.17 5.16 -13.04
CA VAL A 442 -3.37 5.05 -14.29
C VAL A 442 -1.90 5.03 -13.94
N ARG A 443 -1.32 3.85 -13.76
CA ARG A 443 -0.02 3.66 -13.10
C ARG A 443 1.23 3.78 -13.99
N ALA A 444 1.08 3.56 -15.29
CA ALA A 444 2.17 3.62 -16.27
C ALA A 444 1.66 4.14 -17.62
N PRO A 445 2.52 4.68 -18.51
CA PRO A 445 2.17 4.95 -19.89
C PRO A 445 2.17 3.66 -20.73
N LEU A 446 1.56 3.70 -21.91
CA LEU A 446 1.82 2.75 -23.00
C LEU A 446 2.89 3.34 -23.92
N THR A 447 3.98 2.61 -24.14
CA THR A 447 5.10 3.07 -24.97
C THR A 447 5.12 2.36 -26.34
N TYR A 448 5.31 3.13 -27.42
CA TYR A 448 5.37 2.60 -28.78
C TYR A 448 6.65 1.83 -29.05
N ALA A 449 7.78 2.42 -28.67
CA ALA A 449 9.10 1.82 -28.84
C ALA A 449 9.44 0.98 -27.60
N GLY A 450 9.02 -0.27 -27.59
CA GLY A 450 9.29 -1.19 -26.51
C GLY A 450 8.70 -2.55 -26.90
N SER A 451 9.49 -3.58 -26.78
CA SER A 451 9.07 -4.95 -27.14
C SER A 451 9.67 -5.90 -26.11
N PRO A 452 9.23 -5.82 -24.82
CA PRO A 452 9.81 -6.62 -23.75
C PRO A 452 9.63 -8.13 -23.96
N ALA A 453 8.64 -8.54 -24.76
CA ALA A 453 8.39 -9.93 -25.16
C ALA A 453 8.89 -10.24 -26.56
N GLY A 454 9.42 -9.26 -27.31
CA GLY A 454 9.82 -9.39 -28.72
C GLY A 454 8.66 -9.27 -29.70
N GLU A 455 7.54 -8.67 -29.28
CA GLU A 455 6.27 -8.53 -30.02
C GLU A 455 6.33 -7.50 -31.15
N GLY A 456 7.30 -6.59 -31.12
CA GLY A 456 7.50 -5.50 -32.10
C GLY A 456 6.85 -4.18 -31.66
N ASP A 457 7.42 -3.08 -32.20
CA ASP A 457 7.00 -1.73 -31.86
C ASP A 457 5.48 -1.50 -32.05
N GLY A 458 4.90 -0.84 -31.08
CA GLY A 458 3.49 -0.47 -31.06
C GLY A 458 2.52 -1.61 -30.74
N VAL A 459 2.97 -2.85 -30.64
CA VAL A 459 2.11 -3.93 -30.12
C VAL A 459 1.96 -3.77 -28.62
N VAL A 460 0.73 -3.81 -28.11
CA VAL A 460 0.42 -3.77 -26.67
C VAL A 460 0.14 -5.17 -26.19
N THR A 461 0.83 -5.59 -25.14
CA THR A 461 0.65 -6.88 -24.49
C THR A 461 -0.28 -6.76 -23.27
N TYR A 462 -0.81 -7.89 -22.80
CA TYR A 462 -1.60 -7.94 -21.57
C TYR A 462 -0.79 -7.44 -20.36
N GLY A 463 0.50 -7.79 -20.28
CA GLY A 463 1.38 -7.36 -19.20
C GLY A 463 1.57 -5.84 -19.15
N GLU A 464 1.66 -5.18 -20.31
CA GLU A 464 1.71 -3.71 -20.38
C GLU A 464 0.40 -3.08 -19.94
N ALA A 465 -0.74 -3.58 -20.43
CA ALA A 465 -2.05 -3.10 -19.99
C ALA A 465 -2.26 -3.31 -18.48
N PHE A 466 -1.84 -4.45 -17.96
CA PHE A 466 -1.90 -4.71 -16.52
C PHE A 466 -1.00 -3.75 -15.72
N THR A 467 0.16 -3.39 -16.25
CA THR A 467 1.02 -2.37 -15.61
C THR A 467 0.36 -1.00 -15.56
N VAL A 468 -0.53 -0.69 -16.53
CA VAL A 468 -1.33 0.54 -16.53
C VAL A 468 -2.43 0.50 -15.46
N GLN A 469 -3.15 -0.62 -15.34
CA GLN A 469 -4.28 -0.79 -14.40
C GLN A 469 -4.14 -2.09 -13.57
N PRO A 470 -3.31 -2.10 -12.51
CA PRO A 470 -2.98 -3.34 -11.78
C PRO A 470 -3.93 -3.69 -10.62
N PHE A 471 -5.11 -3.05 -10.50
CA PHE A 471 -5.93 -3.16 -9.29
C PHE A 471 -7.05 -4.20 -9.36
N ASN A 472 -7.42 -4.70 -10.55
CA ASN A 472 -8.55 -5.61 -10.75
C ASN A 472 -9.88 -5.09 -10.15
N ASN A 473 -10.14 -3.79 -10.27
CA ASN A 473 -11.39 -3.21 -9.80
C ASN A 473 -12.58 -3.69 -10.63
N LEU A 474 -13.72 -3.92 -9.99
CA LEU A 474 -14.97 -4.14 -10.71
C LEU A 474 -15.45 -2.84 -11.36
N MET A 475 -15.84 -2.89 -12.62
CA MET A 475 -16.58 -1.80 -13.24
C MET A 475 -17.98 -1.72 -12.65
N GLN A 476 -18.39 -0.54 -12.27
CA GLN A 476 -19.73 -0.27 -11.75
C GLN A 476 -20.40 0.88 -12.47
N VAL A 477 -21.73 0.86 -12.47
CA VAL A 477 -22.55 1.96 -13.02
C VAL A 477 -23.58 2.36 -11.98
N VAL A 478 -23.65 3.65 -11.70
CA VAL A 478 -24.65 4.24 -10.80
C VAL A 478 -25.44 5.33 -11.51
N THR A 479 -26.66 5.57 -11.06
CA THR A 479 -27.48 6.69 -11.50
C THR A 479 -27.21 7.89 -10.61
N LEU A 480 -26.76 8.99 -11.20
CA LEU A 480 -26.61 10.30 -10.55
C LEU A 480 -27.54 11.30 -11.22
N THR A 481 -28.05 12.28 -10.48
CA THR A 481 -28.61 13.50 -11.09
C THR A 481 -27.50 14.41 -11.62
N GLY A 482 -27.80 15.33 -12.54
CA GLY A 482 -26.81 16.29 -13.01
C GLY A 482 -26.21 17.12 -11.90
N ALA A 483 -27.01 17.50 -10.88
CA ALA A 483 -26.52 18.18 -9.69
C ALA A 483 -25.55 17.31 -8.86
N GLN A 484 -25.82 16.01 -8.73
CA GLN A 484 -24.92 15.07 -8.05
C GLN A 484 -23.63 14.85 -8.86
N LEU A 485 -23.72 14.70 -10.19
CA LEU A 485 -22.55 14.62 -11.06
C LEU A 485 -21.68 15.87 -10.95
N LYS A 486 -22.30 17.07 -10.95
CA LYS A 486 -21.58 18.33 -10.68
C LYS A 486 -20.87 18.29 -9.33
N THR A 487 -21.52 17.80 -8.29
CA THR A 487 -20.91 17.67 -6.96
C THR A 487 -19.69 16.74 -7.01
N VAL A 488 -19.75 15.61 -7.70
CA VAL A 488 -18.60 14.71 -7.91
C VAL A 488 -17.44 15.45 -8.57
N LEU A 489 -17.72 16.22 -9.64
CA LEU A 489 -16.69 16.98 -10.33
C LEU A 489 -16.13 18.16 -9.50
N GLU A 490 -16.93 18.80 -8.65
CA GLU A 490 -16.45 19.80 -7.69
C GLU A 490 -15.49 19.19 -6.66
N GLN A 491 -15.68 17.92 -6.27
CA GLN A 491 -14.81 17.21 -5.34
C GLN A 491 -13.38 16.96 -5.85
N GLN A 492 -13.10 17.22 -7.10
CA GLN A 492 -11.76 17.20 -7.70
C GLN A 492 -10.80 18.23 -7.09
N PHE A 493 -11.35 19.30 -6.52
CA PHE A 493 -10.61 20.49 -6.11
C PHE A 493 -10.43 20.56 -4.59
N THR A 494 -9.34 21.18 -4.17
CA THR A 494 -9.08 21.49 -2.76
C THR A 494 -10.07 22.52 -2.21
N GLY A 495 -10.20 22.55 -0.88
CA GLY A 495 -11.06 23.54 -0.19
C GLY A 495 -12.53 23.16 -0.13
N GLY A 496 -12.93 22.01 -0.64
CA GLY A 496 -14.28 21.46 -0.52
C GLY A 496 -14.50 20.67 0.77
N PRO A 497 -15.76 20.30 1.06
CA PRO A 497 -16.12 19.55 2.26
C PRO A 497 -15.55 18.11 2.29
N ASN A 498 -15.15 17.57 1.15
CA ASN A 498 -14.50 16.26 1.03
C ASN A 498 -13.01 16.29 1.42
N ALA A 499 -12.48 17.45 1.80
CA ALA A 499 -11.09 17.64 2.24
C ALA A 499 -10.04 17.06 1.25
N GLN A 500 -10.27 17.27 -0.07
CA GLN A 500 -9.34 16.82 -1.10
C GLN A 500 -7.95 17.43 -0.85
N PRO A 501 -6.89 16.63 -0.67
CA PRO A 501 -5.57 17.13 -0.27
C PRO A 501 -4.87 17.92 -1.39
N PHE A 502 -5.12 17.53 -2.65
CA PHE A 502 -4.64 18.21 -3.88
C PHE A 502 -5.63 17.95 -5.01
N THR A 503 -5.57 18.78 -6.05
CA THR A 503 -6.48 18.65 -7.20
C THR A 503 -6.27 17.32 -7.92
N LYS A 504 -7.35 16.54 -8.08
CA LYS A 504 -7.41 15.25 -8.78
C LYS A 504 -8.46 15.31 -9.86
N ILE A 505 -8.07 15.54 -11.11
CA ILE A 505 -9.01 15.64 -12.23
C ILE A 505 -9.40 14.23 -12.71
N LEU A 506 -10.69 13.91 -12.65
CA LEU A 506 -11.25 12.69 -13.22
C LEU A 506 -11.15 12.73 -14.74
N GLN A 507 -10.76 11.62 -15.33
CA GLN A 507 -10.56 11.48 -16.76
C GLN A 507 -11.89 11.06 -17.40
N PRO A 508 -12.52 11.91 -18.23
CA PRO A 508 -13.81 11.62 -18.83
C PRO A 508 -13.70 10.74 -20.08
N SER A 509 -14.77 9.99 -20.38
CA SER A 509 -14.97 9.39 -21.67
C SER A 509 -15.20 10.44 -22.77
N SER A 510 -14.85 10.11 -24.01
CA SER A 510 -14.79 11.03 -25.16
C SER A 510 -16.11 11.77 -25.47
N ASN A 511 -17.23 11.25 -25.02
CA ASN A 511 -18.55 11.86 -25.23
C ASN A 511 -19.01 12.81 -24.10
N PHE A 512 -18.18 12.97 -23.03
CA PHE A 512 -18.50 13.85 -21.91
C PHE A 512 -17.51 15.02 -21.81
N THR A 513 -18.04 16.23 -21.85
CA THR A 513 -17.25 17.46 -21.75
C THR A 513 -17.77 18.39 -20.67
N TYR A 514 -16.87 19.17 -20.08
CA TYR A 514 -17.24 20.23 -19.12
C TYR A 514 -16.19 21.35 -19.07
N THR A 515 -16.57 22.47 -18.45
CA THR A 515 -15.66 23.58 -18.19
C THR A 515 -15.42 23.71 -16.69
N TYR A 516 -14.18 24.03 -16.27
CA TYR A 516 -13.95 24.43 -14.88
C TYR A 516 -13.09 25.71 -14.77
N SER A 517 -13.29 26.45 -13.67
CA SER A 517 -12.40 27.55 -13.24
C SER A 517 -11.85 27.22 -11.85
N ALA A 518 -10.52 27.09 -11.75
CA ALA A 518 -9.85 26.83 -10.49
C ALA A 518 -10.01 27.97 -9.48
N SER A 519 -10.14 29.21 -9.96
CA SER A 519 -10.31 30.42 -9.16
C SER A 519 -11.73 30.61 -8.59
N ALA A 520 -12.74 29.96 -9.17
CA ALA A 520 -14.12 30.06 -8.71
C ALA A 520 -14.29 29.43 -7.31
N PRO A 521 -15.26 29.90 -6.51
CA PRO A 521 -15.56 29.27 -5.22
C PRO A 521 -16.05 27.83 -5.40
N TRP A 522 -15.81 26.98 -4.40
CA TRP A 522 -16.31 25.61 -4.39
C TRP A 522 -17.84 25.57 -4.58
N GLY A 523 -18.33 24.61 -5.37
CA GLY A 523 -19.73 24.49 -5.80
C GLY A 523 -20.05 25.28 -7.06
N SER A 524 -19.12 26.14 -7.54
CA SER A 524 -19.26 26.94 -8.76
C SER A 524 -18.05 26.80 -9.70
N LYS A 525 -17.14 25.88 -9.40
CA LYS A 525 -15.95 25.63 -10.24
C LYS A 525 -16.32 24.97 -11.57
N VAL A 526 -17.30 24.06 -11.56
CA VAL A 526 -17.71 23.27 -12.72
C VAL A 526 -18.95 23.84 -13.40
N SER A 527 -18.89 23.97 -14.71
CA SER A 527 -19.98 24.47 -15.58
C SER A 527 -19.99 23.73 -16.93
N ASP A 528 -20.98 24.01 -17.74
CA ASP A 528 -21.11 23.55 -19.15
C ASP A 528 -20.94 22.04 -19.37
N MET A 529 -21.43 21.23 -18.42
CA MET A 529 -21.45 19.78 -18.60
C MET A 529 -22.29 19.39 -19.80
N LYS A 530 -21.73 18.58 -20.71
CA LYS A 530 -22.42 18.09 -21.91
C LYS A 530 -22.13 16.61 -22.12
N ILE A 531 -23.16 15.86 -22.54
CA ILE A 531 -23.07 14.48 -23.01
C ILE A 531 -23.47 14.46 -24.48
N ASP A 532 -22.61 13.95 -25.36
CA ASP A 532 -22.82 13.98 -26.82
C ASP A 532 -23.18 15.39 -27.33
N GLY A 533 -22.58 16.44 -26.76
CA GLY A 533 -22.82 17.85 -27.08
C GLY A 533 -24.11 18.43 -26.48
N VAL A 534 -24.95 17.64 -25.80
CA VAL A 534 -26.21 18.08 -25.18
C VAL A 534 -25.95 18.51 -23.72
N VAL A 535 -26.42 19.69 -23.36
CA VAL A 535 -26.24 20.25 -22.00
C VAL A 535 -26.94 19.37 -20.96
N VAL A 536 -26.23 19.04 -19.90
CA VAL A 536 -26.75 18.32 -18.74
C VAL A 536 -27.47 19.30 -17.81
N THR A 537 -28.72 18.98 -17.47
CA THR A 537 -29.49 19.75 -16.48
C THR A 537 -29.41 19.13 -15.09
N ASP A 538 -29.58 19.94 -14.03
CA ASP A 538 -29.46 19.48 -12.63
C ASP A 538 -30.37 18.29 -12.30
N ALA A 539 -31.58 18.25 -12.86
CA ALA A 539 -32.57 17.21 -12.60
C ALA A 539 -32.45 15.98 -13.51
N GLN A 540 -31.63 16.05 -14.57
CA GLN A 540 -31.42 14.93 -15.50
C GLN A 540 -30.73 13.78 -14.78
N THR A 541 -31.23 12.56 -14.96
CA THR A 541 -30.59 11.34 -14.46
C THR A 541 -29.58 10.82 -15.48
N ILE A 542 -28.41 10.44 -15.01
CA ILE A 542 -27.28 10.03 -15.83
C ILE A 542 -26.72 8.72 -15.27
N ARG A 543 -26.52 7.75 -16.14
CA ARG A 543 -25.85 6.49 -15.80
C ARG A 543 -24.33 6.69 -15.95
N VAL A 544 -23.62 6.76 -14.83
CA VAL A 544 -22.19 7.03 -14.77
C VAL A 544 -21.44 5.75 -14.46
N ALA A 545 -20.52 5.36 -15.35
CA ALA A 545 -19.58 4.27 -15.13
C ALA A 545 -18.33 4.77 -14.39
N ALA A 546 -17.87 4.00 -13.44
CA ALA A 546 -16.59 4.17 -12.77
C ALA A 546 -16.15 2.82 -12.17
N ASN A 547 -14.91 2.72 -11.72
CA ASN A 547 -14.49 1.55 -10.95
C ASN A 547 -15.14 1.56 -9.55
N ASN A 548 -15.24 0.38 -8.93
CA ASN A 548 -15.87 0.21 -7.62
C ASN A 548 -15.16 0.99 -6.50
N PHE A 549 -13.89 1.30 -6.66
CA PHE A 549 -13.13 2.16 -5.75
C PHE A 549 -13.74 3.58 -5.73
N LEU A 550 -13.95 4.21 -6.91
CA LEU A 550 -14.59 5.53 -7.01
C LEU A 550 -16.04 5.50 -6.55
N VAL A 551 -16.82 4.50 -6.98
CA VAL A 551 -18.24 4.37 -6.58
C VAL A 551 -18.39 4.22 -5.07
N GLY A 552 -17.43 3.58 -4.41
CA GLY A 552 -17.34 3.49 -2.95
C GLY A 552 -16.88 4.77 -2.24
N GLY A 553 -16.63 5.86 -2.98
CA GLY A 553 -16.17 7.15 -2.42
C GLY A 553 -14.65 7.27 -2.31
N GLY A 554 -13.91 6.39 -2.98
CA GLY A 554 -12.45 6.43 -3.02
C GLY A 554 -11.89 7.76 -3.52
N ASP A 555 -10.65 8.05 -3.20
CA ASP A 555 -9.97 9.32 -3.54
C ASP A 555 -10.74 10.57 -3.04
N THR A 556 -11.55 10.41 -1.99
CA THR A 556 -12.45 11.43 -1.41
C THR A 556 -13.64 11.85 -2.30
N PHE A 557 -13.96 11.10 -3.35
CA PHE A 557 -15.11 11.35 -4.23
C PHE A 557 -16.43 10.81 -3.63
N GLN A 558 -16.75 11.25 -2.41
CA GLN A 558 -17.95 10.80 -1.66
C GLN A 558 -19.27 11.03 -2.41
N GLY A 559 -19.30 11.94 -3.38
CA GLY A 559 -20.48 12.20 -4.21
C GLY A 559 -21.00 10.99 -4.96
N PHE A 560 -20.13 10.04 -5.32
CA PHE A 560 -20.56 8.79 -5.95
C PHE A 560 -21.43 7.91 -5.06
N THR A 561 -21.25 7.95 -3.74
CA THR A 561 -22.02 7.11 -2.79
C THR A 561 -23.51 7.51 -2.70
N ALA A 562 -23.86 8.68 -3.24
CA ALA A 562 -25.26 9.11 -3.40
C ALA A 562 -25.94 8.49 -4.64
N GLY A 563 -25.22 7.72 -5.45
CA GLY A 563 -25.74 7.04 -6.63
C GLY A 563 -26.72 5.93 -6.28
N THR A 564 -27.70 5.73 -7.15
CA THR A 564 -28.73 4.67 -7.08
C THR A 564 -28.57 3.68 -8.22
N ASP A 565 -29.35 2.62 -8.23
CA ASP A 565 -29.42 1.62 -9.31
C ASP A 565 -28.03 1.04 -9.67
N LEU A 566 -27.27 0.64 -8.65
CA LEU A 566 -25.95 0.06 -8.82
C LEU A 566 -26.01 -1.21 -9.68
N TRP A 567 -25.19 -1.21 -10.73
CA TRP A 567 -24.86 -2.37 -11.54
C TRP A 567 -23.37 -2.65 -11.46
N SER A 568 -22.96 -3.92 -11.45
CA SER A 568 -21.56 -4.35 -11.47
C SER A 568 -21.30 -5.22 -12.70
N GLY A 569 -20.16 -4.99 -13.33
CA GLY A 569 -19.75 -5.61 -14.59
C GLY A 569 -18.38 -6.28 -14.51
N PRO A 570 -17.60 -6.28 -15.63
CA PRO A 570 -16.29 -6.92 -15.71
C PRO A 570 -15.26 -6.20 -14.83
N LEU A 571 -14.05 -6.76 -14.77
CA LEU A 571 -12.88 -6.09 -14.20
C LEU A 571 -12.44 -4.91 -15.09
N ASP A 572 -11.84 -3.90 -14.51
CA ASP A 572 -11.30 -2.72 -15.23
C ASP A 572 -10.21 -3.12 -16.25
N ILE A 573 -9.35 -4.08 -15.88
CA ILE A 573 -8.35 -4.62 -16.80
C ILE A 573 -8.99 -5.35 -18.00
N ASP A 574 -10.06 -6.12 -17.79
CA ASP A 574 -10.78 -6.79 -18.86
C ASP A 574 -11.44 -5.75 -19.79
N ALA A 575 -12.11 -4.73 -19.20
CA ALA A 575 -12.70 -3.65 -19.97
C ALA A 575 -11.67 -2.94 -20.86
N PHE A 576 -10.48 -2.69 -20.34
CA PHE A 576 -9.40 -2.03 -21.07
C PHE A 576 -8.81 -2.94 -22.17
N THR A 577 -8.50 -4.19 -21.86
CA THR A 577 -7.92 -5.14 -22.83
C THR A 577 -8.90 -5.51 -23.95
N ASP A 578 -10.18 -5.67 -23.64
CA ASP A 578 -11.24 -5.91 -24.64
C ASP A 578 -11.40 -4.71 -25.57
N TYR A 579 -11.35 -3.48 -25.02
CA TYR A 579 -11.42 -2.27 -25.83
C TYR A 579 -10.22 -2.14 -26.79
N LEU A 580 -8.99 -2.37 -26.32
CA LEU A 580 -7.79 -2.37 -27.16
C LEU A 580 -7.88 -3.45 -28.26
N THR A 581 -8.35 -4.65 -27.90
CA THR A 581 -8.52 -5.76 -28.85
C THR A 581 -9.55 -5.44 -29.92
N ALA A 582 -10.68 -4.87 -29.53
CA ALA A 582 -11.76 -4.52 -30.45
C ALA A 582 -11.37 -3.38 -31.42
N ALA A 583 -10.61 -2.41 -30.93
CA ALA A 583 -10.13 -1.29 -31.74
C ALA A 583 -8.98 -1.68 -32.68
N GLY A 584 -8.22 -2.72 -32.34
CA GLY A 584 -7.09 -3.24 -33.11
C GLY A 584 -5.88 -2.31 -33.12
N THR A 585 -6.00 -1.08 -33.67
CA THR A 585 -4.93 -0.08 -33.66
C THR A 585 -5.47 1.28 -33.20
N ILE A 586 -4.83 1.89 -32.20
CA ILE A 586 -5.27 3.12 -31.56
C ILE A 586 -4.17 4.20 -31.70
N ALA A 587 -4.59 5.41 -32.06
CA ALA A 587 -3.75 6.60 -31.94
C ALA A 587 -3.98 7.25 -30.56
N PRO A 588 -2.97 7.96 -30.00
CA PRO A 588 -3.17 8.70 -28.74
C PRO A 588 -4.37 9.63 -28.82
N PRO A 589 -5.34 9.54 -27.88
CA PRO A 589 -6.43 10.51 -27.81
C PRO A 589 -5.90 11.94 -27.55
N VAL A 590 -6.63 12.94 -28.02
CA VAL A 590 -6.36 14.34 -27.68
C VAL A 590 -7.09 14.66 -26.38
N PRO A 591 -6.41 15.16 -25.34
CA PRO A 591 -7.04 15.51 -24.06
C PRO A 591 -7.71 16.90 -24.17
N ASP A 592 -8.89 16.97 -24.77
CA ASP A 592 -9.63 18.21 -25.08
C ASP A 592 -11.09 18.20 -24.60
N HIS A 593 -11.44 17.26 -23.72
CA HIS A 593 -12.79 17.14 -23.15
C HIS A 593 -13.06 18.14 -22.03
N ILE A 594 -12.02 18.67 -21.39
CA ILE A 594 -12.12 19.60 -20.28
C ILE A 594 -11.57 20.98 -20.69
N THR A 595 -12.42 21.98 -20.64
CA THR A 595 -12.02 23.38 -20.86
C THR A 595 -11.67 24.05 -19.53
N VAL A 596 -10.50 24.69 -19.46
CA VAL A 596 -10.11 25.49 -18.29
C VAL A 596 -10.46 26.94 -18.54
N ALA A 597 -11.38 27.48 -17.76
CA ALA A 597 -11.71 28.89 -17.76
C ALA A 597 -10.78 29.70 -16.83
N PRO A 598 -10.53 30.98 -17.11
CA PRO A 598 -9.71 31.86 -16.29
C PRO A 598 -10.10 31.89 -14.81
#